data_70996c1491fbadb0feeae9b0904ec754
#
_entry.id   70996c1491fbadb0feeae9b0904ec754
#
_cell.length_a   1.000
_cell.length_b   1.000
_cell.length_c   1.000
_cell.angle_alpha   90.00
_cell.angle_beta   90.00
_cell.angle_gamma   90.00
#
_symmetry.space_group_name_H-M   'P 1'
#
loop_
_entity.id
_entity.type
_entity.pdbx_description
1 polymer ?
#
loop_
_entity_poly.entity_id
_entity_poly.type
_entity_poly.pdbx_seq_one_letter_code
_entity_poly.pdbx_strand_id
1 'polypeptide(L)'
;IRADGSSRLKDKWCYFPSAALAWDLKQENFLKENSFIDQLKLRLGYGSVGNQSVEAYRIYSKMSPVRNSDGSTSYKVDRPAAPYLKWERNDQVNVGIDFGILNGRVRLTADWYNKVSKDILLELAQPTHMGYSSLLMNSGEIKNTGVEFTISADPFTNKDFNWHTDLTLAHNKGTYASIPTPNHRQQQAGNYQNQLFQMIEGEKLGTFWGYTFDGIWQEDEVNAPFIDANGNATGETNGKVYGVVAGNSKYIDVNKDGKINTEDQGIIGCGQPTFNWGWNNSFNYKNFDFSFFVVGFHGFDIYNATKQIGFGLIGSQQVAGVTPMRDFLDRWTPTHTNTNVPGFTNGGTENKDFFSTRFVENGSFIKMKSITLGYTLPELACKALGISNLRVYASIQNPFHITSYSGLDPEATMGSPLVQGVDWGAYPVSYTHLRAHETLRH
;
A
#
# COMPACT_ATOMS: atom_id res chain seq x y z
N ILE A 1 30.62 13.40 -2.85
CA ILE A 1 30.70 12.13 -2.10
C ILE A 1 30.39 12.44 -0.65
N ARG A 2 29.42 11.72 -0.06
CA ARG A 2 29.11 11.76 1.36
C ARG A 2 29.75 10.54 2.04
N ALA A 3 30.31 10.72 3.22
CA ALA A 3 30.79 9.66 4.10
C ALA A 3 29.96 9.66 5.38
N ASP A 4 29.34 8.55 5.72
CA ASP A 4 28.59 8.39 6.95
C ASP A 4 29.18 7.30 7.83
N GLY A 5 29.13 7.51 9.16
CA GLY A 5 29.64 6.58 10.15
C GLY A 5 28.53 5.94 10.98
N SER A 6 28.66 4.67 11.34
CA SER A 6 27.79 3.95 12.24
C SER A 6 28.58 3.05 13.19
N SER A 7 28.30 3.16 14.49
CA SER A 7 28.82 2.22 15.50
C SER A 7 27.98 0.94 15.59
N ARG A 8 26.86 0.86 14.89
CA ARG A 8 25.87 -0.22 14.97
C ARG A 8 26.09 -1.33 13.95
N LEU A 9 26.99 -1.11 12.99
CA LEU A 9 27.25 -2.01 11.86
C LEU A 9 28.70 -2.45 11.86
N LYS A 10 29.00 -3.56 11.15
CA LYS A 10 30.36 -4.07 10.99
C LYS A 10 31.26 -3.04 10.31
N ASP A 11 30.79 -2.51 9.18
CA ASP A 11 31.50 -1.49 8.41
C ASP A 11 31.09 -0.13 8.97
N LYS A 12 31.97 0.44 9.79
CA LYS A 12 31.70 1.71 10.50
C LYS A 12 31.53 2.90 9.56
N TRP A 13 32.21 2.89 8.41
CA TRP A 13 32.17 3.96 7.41
C TRP A 13 31.66 3.44 6.09
N CYS A 14 30.75 4.20 5.48
CA CYS A 14 30.29 3.94 4.12
C CYS A 14 30.32 5.23 3.30
N TYR A 15 30.64 5.10 2.01
CA TYR A 15 30.78 6.21 1.08
C TYR A 15 29.64 6.17 0.06
N PHE A 16 29.00 7.31 -0.12
CA PHE A 16 27.85 7.48 -0.98
C PHE A 16 28.16 8.52 -2.07
N PRO A 17 28.54 8.08 -3.28
CA PRO A 17 28.75 8.97 -4.39
C PRO A 17 27.45 9.55 -4.91
N SER A 18 27.51 10.80 -5.40
CA SER A 18 26.42 11.44 -6.13
C SER A 18 26.97 12.37 -7.20
N ALA A 19 26.25 12.48 -8.29
CA ALA A 19 26.54 13.40 -9.39
C ALA A 19 25.23 13.91 -9.98
N ALA A 20 25.18 15.17 -10.36
CA ALA A 20 24.03 15.75 -11.05
C ALA A 20 24.51 16.65 -12.17
N LEU A 21 23.81 16.59 -13.30
CA LEU A 21 23.98 17.46 -14.45
C LEU A 21 22.63 18.11 -14.77
N ALA A 22 22.67 19.42 -15.02
CA ALA A 22 21.51 20.15 -15.48
C ALA A 22 21.93 21.00 -16.69
N TRP A 23 21.20 20.88 -17.79
CA TRP A 23 21.42 21.63 -19.00
C TRP A 23 20.21 22.50 -19.32
N ASP A 24 20.41 23.80 -19.25
CA ASP A 24 19.38 24.79 -19.59
C ASP A 24 19.45 25.09 -21.09
N LEU A 25 18.71 24.30 -21.87
CA LEU A 25 18.64 24.41 -23.32
C LEU A 25 18.05 25.75 -23.79
N LYS A 26 17.22 26.39 -22.94
CA LYS A 26 16.64 27.70 -23.27
C LYS A 26 17.69 28.80 -23.36
N GLN A 27 18.80 28.67 -22.65
CA GLN A 27 19.90 29.67 -22.68
C GLN A 27 20.83 29.47 -23.86
N GLU A 28 20.71 28.36 -24.59
CA GLU A 28 21.52 28.10 -25.76
C GLU A 28 21.14 28.99 -26.96
N ASN A 29 22.11 29.36 -27.79
CA ASN A 29 21.91 30.27 -28.92
C ASN A 29 20.82 29.86 -29.88
N PHE A 30 20.57 28.56 -30.06
CA PHE A 30 19.56 28.04 -30.97
C PHE A 30 18.14 28.13 -30.42
N LEU A 31 17.95 28.33 -29.09
CA LEU A 31 16.63 28.45 -28.45
C LEU A 31 16.41 29.81 -27.77
N LYS A 32 17.47 30.57 -27.53
CA LYS A 32 17.43 31.80 -26.75
C LYS A 32 16.39 32.81 -27.29
N GLU A 33 16.29 32.94 -28.59
CA GLU A 33 15.39 33.90 -29.25
C GLU A 33 13.95 33.37 -29.45
N ASN A 34 13.70 32.10 -29.14
CA ASN A 34 12.38 31.53 -29.26
C ASN A 34 11.45 32.10 -28.18
N SER A 35 10.44 32.88 -28.57
CA SER A 35 9.50 33.52 -27.65
C SER A 35 8.39 32.60 -27.14
N PHE A 36 8.21 31.41 -27.73
CA PHE A 36 7.17 30.46 -27.33
C PHE A 36 7.61 29.58 -26.15
N ILE A 37 8.90 29.23 -26.10
CA ILE A 37 9.49 28.41 -25.05
C ILE A 37 10.14 29.32 -24.03
N ASP A 38 9.67 29.31 -22.79
CA ASP A 38 10.22 30.10 -21.68
C ASP A 38 11.26 29.32 -20.90
N GLN A 39 11.06 28.03 -20.77
CA GLN A 39 11.94 27.13 -20.04
C GLN A 39 12.07 25.79 -20.77
N LEU A 40 13.31 25.34 -20.95
CA LEU A 40 13.60 23.98 -21.37
C LEU A 40 14.90 23.54 -20.71
N LYS A 41 14.78 22.68 -19.70
CA LYS A 41 15.91 22.21 -18.91
C LYS A 41 15.89 20.70 -18.82
N LEU A 42 17.02 20.08 -19.13
CA LEU A 42 17.24 18.65 -18.92
C LEU A 42 17.99 18.45 -17.62
N ARG A 43 17.59 17.41 -16.87
CA ARG A 43 18.20 17.03 -15.60
C ARG A 43 18.59 15.56 -15.63
N LEU A 44 19.82 15.26 -15.21
CA LEU A 44 20.33 13.92 -15.04
C LEU A 44 20.95 13.83 -13.65
N GLY A 45 20.57 12.85 -12.87
CA GLY A 45 21.08 12.65 -11.52
C GLY A 45 21.39 11.19 -11.25
N TYR A 46 22.47 10.97 -10.55
CA TYR A 46 22.80 9.69 -9.90
C TYR A 46 23.10 9.98 -8.43
N GLY A 47 22.56 9.19 -7.54
CA GLY A 47 22.83 9.30 -6.11
C GLY A 47 22.79 7.95 -5.41
N SER A 48 23.72 7.78 -4.48
CA SER A 48 23.74 6.67 -3.56
C SER A 48 23.47 7.19 -2.15
N VAL A 49 22.63 6.47 -1.37
CA VAL A 49 22.30 6.79 0.03
C VAL A 49 22.28 5.51 0.84
N GLY A 50 22.82 5.57 2.06
CA GLY A 50 22.79 4.44 2.99
C GLY A 50 21.69 4.56 4.03
N ASN A 51 21.17 3.41 4.44
CA ASN A 51 20.29 3.30 5.60
C ASN A 51 20.97 2.44 6.67
N GLN A 52 21.02 2.95 7.90
CA GLN A 52 21.58 2.27 9.08
C GLN A 52 20.53 2.06 10.18
N SER A 53 19.25 2.02 9.81
CA SER A 53 18.14 1.93 10.76
C SER A 53 18.10 0.54 11.43
N VAL A 54 19.07 0.31 12.31
CA VAL A 54 19.21 -0.89 13.13
C VAL A 54 19.14 -0.47 14.58
N GLU A 55 18.44 -1.24 15.40
CA GLU A 55 18.38 -1.02 16.83
C GLU A 55 19.79 -1.04 17.45
N ALA A 56 19.99 -0.25 18.50
CA ALA A 56 21.23 -0.29 19.24
C ALA A 56 21.50 -1.70 19.78
N TYR A 57 22.76 -2.11 19.74
CA TYR A 57 23.21 -3.44 20.20
C TYR A 57 22.64 -4.63 19.43
N ARG A 58 22.08 -4.43 18.22
CA ARG A 58 21.52 -5.51 17.39
C ARG A 58 22.58 -6.52 16.93
N ILE A 59 23.83 -6.10 16.84
CA ILE A 59 24.96 -6.98 16.50
C ILE A 59 25.26 -8.02 17.58
N TYR A 60 24.78 -7.84 18.81
CA TYR A 60 24.96 -8.75 19.92
C TYR A 60 23.73 -9.63 20.15
N SER A 61 23.94 -10.82 20.72
CA SER A 61 22.84 -11.67 21.15
C SER A 61 22.13 -11.05 22.37
N LYS A 62 20.81 -11.24 22.42
CA LYS A 62 20.00 -10.92 23.60
C LYS A 62 19.49 -12.22 24.20
N MET A 63 19.68 -12.37 25.48
CA MET A 63 19.15 -13.49 26.25
C MET A 63 18.02 -13.00 27.14
N SER A 64 16.96 -13.79 27.25
CA SER A 64 15.82 -13.53 28.13
C SER A 64 15.71 -14.64 29.18
N PRO A 65 15.45 -14.30 30.46
CA PRO A 65 15.24 -15.28 31.50
C PRO A 65 13.91 -16.01 31.26
N VAL A 66 13.93 -17.33 31.44
CA VAL A 66 12.76 -18.21 31.39
C VAL A 66 12.65 -18.91 32.73
N ARG A 67 11.50 -18.78 33.39
CA ARG A 67 11.23 -19.49 34.64
C ARG A 67 10.77 -20.93 34.29
N ASN A 68 11.51 -21.90 34.81
CA ASN A 68 11.22 -23.31 34.66
C ASN A 68 10.11 -23.75 35.65
N SER A 69 9.50 -24.89 35.38
CA SER A 69 8.44 -25.47 36.22
C SER A 69 8.92 -25.83 37.63
N ASP A 70 10.22 -26.08 37.80
CA ASP A 70 10.87 -26.37 39.12
C ASP A 70 11.21 -25.11 39.91
N GLY A 71 10.85 -23.91 39.41
CA GLY A 71 11.16 -22.63 40.03
C GLY A 71 12.55 -22.07 39.72
N SER A 72 13.41 -22.81 39.02
CA SER A 72 14.71 -22.32 38.55
C SER A 72 14.59 -21.33 37.41
N THR A 73 15.64 -20.54 37.17
CA THR A 73 15.69 -19.63 36.02
C THR A 73 16.75 -20.13 35.04
N SER A 74 16.31 -20.40 33.82
CA SER A 74 17.17 -20.63 32.66
C SER A 74 17.22 -19.38 31.76
N TYR A 75 18.17 -19.32 30.83
CA TYR A 75 18.28 -18.26 29.86
C TYR A 75 18.10 -18.82 28.47
N LYS A 76 17.18 -18.21 27.70
CA LYS A 76 16.94 -18.53 26.30
C LYS A 76 17.50 -17.42 25.45
N VAL A 77 18.06 -17.79 24.28
CA VAL A 77 18.39 -16.80 23.24
C VAL A 77 17.08 -16.25 22.68
N ASP A 78 16.81 -15.00 23.00
CA ASP A 78 15.64 -14.28 22.51
C ASP A 78 15.91 -13.73 21.11
N ARG A 79 17.14 -13.27 20.90
CA ARG A 79 17.60 -12.70 19.64
C ARG A 79 19.05 -13.11 19.40
N PRO A 80 19.37 -13.75 18.26
CA PRO A 80 20.73 -14.11 17.91
C PRO A 80 21.58 -12.88 17.60
N ALA A 81 22.89 -13.00 17.75
CA ALA A 81 23.84 -11.99 17.31
C ALA A 81 23.81 -11.85 15.79
N ALA A 82 23.93 -10.62 15.31
CA ALA A 82 24.03 -10.31 13.88
C ALA A 82 25.30 -9.46 13.60
N PRO A 83 26.51 -10.00 13.82
CA PRO A 83 27.76 -9.21 13.77
C PRO A 83 28.17 -8.80 12.36
N TYR A 84 27.54 -9.37 11.35
CA TYR A 84 27.87 -9.14 9.94
C TYR A 84 26.99 -8.11 9.24
N LEU A 85 26.14 -7.41 9.98
CA LEU A 85 25.25 -6.40 9.40
C LEU A 85 26.05 -5.29 8.73
N LYS A 86 25.62 -4.97 7.50
CA LYS A 86 26.16 -3.90 6.66
C LYS A 86 25.12 -2.79 6.48
N TRP A 87 25.54 -1.71 5.87
CA TRP A 87 24.66 -0.66 5.40
C TRP A 87 23.71 -1.18 4.31
N GLU A 88 22.43 -0.91 4.45
CA GLU A 88 21.52 -0.98 3.30
C GLU A 88 21.84 0.19 2.37
N ARG A 89 21.94 -0.10 1.08
CA ARG A 89 22.33 0.88 0.07
C ARG A 89 21.20 1.11 -0.93
N ASN A 90 20.88 2.38 -1.17
CA ASN A 90 19.92 2.80 -2.17
C ASN A 90 20.65 3.57 -3.27
N ASP A 91 20.71 3.00 -4.46
CA ASP A 91 21.25 3.63 -5.66
C ASP A 91 20.09 4.11 -6.54
N GLN A 92 20.12 5.37 -6.98
CA GLN A 92 19.06 5.95 -7.80
C GLN A 92 19.61 6.72 -8.99
N VAL A 93 19.01 6.50 -10.15
CA VAL A 93 19.19 7.29 -11.36
C VAL A 93 17.91 8.05 -11.63
N ASN A 94 18.01 9.35 -11.93
CA ASN A 94 16.88 10.21 -12.29
C ASN A 94 17.18 10.90 -13.62
N VAL A 95 16.18 10.96 -14.49
CA VAL A 95 16.19 11.75 -15.71
C VAL A 95 14.94 12.62 -15.71
N GLY A 96 15.10 13.93 -15.84
CA GLY A 96 13.98 14.86 -15.80
C GLY A 96 14.04 15.92 -16.88
N ILE A 97 12.90 16.45 -17.23
CA ILE A 97 12.72 17.58 -18.11
C ILE A 97 11.77 18.61 -17.48
N ASP A 98 12.20 19.87 -17.48
CA ASP A 98 11.36 21.00 -17.11
C ASP A 98 11.07 21.81 -18.39
N PHE A 99 9.80 21.98 -18.70
CA PHE A 99 9.34 22.68 -19.88
C PHE A 99 8.33 23.76 -19.51
N GLY A 100 8.51 24.98 -20.03
CA GLY A 100 7.65 26.13 -19.77
C GLY A 100 7.32 26.88 -21.06
N ILE A 101 6.07 27.30 -21.19
CA ILE A 101 5.56 28.07 -22.32
C ILE A 101 4.61 29.17 -21.88
N LEU A 102 4.26 30.07 -22.80
CA LEU A 102 3.29 31.15 -22.62
C LEU A 102 3.67 32.12 -21.48
N ASN A 103 4.93 32.55 -21.44
CA ASN A 103 5.50 33.43 -20.41
C ASN A 103 5.37 32.80 -19.01
N GLY A 104 5.66 31.50 -18.91
CA GLY A 104 5.62 30.72 -17.68
C GLY A 104 4.22 30.38 -17.16
N ARG A 105 3.16 30.65 -17.94
CA ARG A 105 1.79 30.34 -17.56
C ARG A 105 1.49 28.85 -17.60
N VAL A 106 2.23 28.07 -18.40
CA VAL A 106 2.12 26.60 -18.41
C VAL A 106 3.50 26.02 -18.20
N ARG A 107 3.63 25.18 -17.19
CA ARG A 107 4.87 24.48 -16.83
C ARG A 107 4.58 22.99 -16.75
N LEU A 108 5.48 22.22 -17.33
CA LEU A 108 5.48 20.75 -17.27
C LEU A 108 6.82 20.29 -16.69
N THR A 109 6.77 19.47 -15.67
CA THR A 109 7.91 18.72 -15.20
C THR A 109 7.62 17.23 -15.41
N ALA A 110 8.54 16.53 -16.05
CA ALA A 110 8.45 15.08 -16.25
C ALA A 110 9.73 14.43 -15.73
N ASP A 111 9.60 13.47 -14.84
CA ASP A 111 10.70 12.75 -14.24
C ASP A 111 10.53 11.24 -14.44
N TRP A 112 11.60 10.58 -14.82
CA TRP A 112 11.75 9.15 -14.76
C TRP A 112 12.82 8.79 -13.75
N TYR A 113 12.57 7.76 -12.95
CA TYR A 113 13.55 7.27 -12.01
C TYR A 113 13.64 5.75 -11.98
N ASN A 114 14.81 5.28 -11.64
CA ASN A 114 15.07 3.89 -11.30
C ASN A 114 15.91 3.84 -10.02
N LYS A 115 15.31 3.31 -8.96
CA LYS A 115 15.93 3.15 -7.64
C LYS A 115 16.08 1.68 -7.33
N VAL A 116 17.27 1.31 -6.86
CA VAL A 116 17.60 -0.05 -6.44
C VAL A 116 18.07 -0.01 -4.99
N SER A 117 17.34 -0.71 -4.13
CA SER A 117 17.70 -0.91 -2.71
C SER A 117 18.35 -2.27 -2.57
N LYS A 118 19.63 -2.29 -2.17
CA LYS A 118 20.47 -3.50 -2.01
C LYS A 118 20.79 -3.74 -0.55
N ASP A 119 21.15 -4.98 -0.25
CA ASP A 119 21.52 -5.38 1.12
C ASP A 119 20.45 -5.02 2.14
N ILE A 120 19.18 -5.25 1.81
CA ILE A 120 18.04 -4.89 2.64
C ILE A 120 18.10 -5.65 3.98
N LEU A 121 17.81 -4.96 5.06
CA LEU A 121 17.79 -5.54 6.41
C LEU A 121 16.47 -6.30 6.61
N LEU A 122 16.53 -7.63 6.49
CA LEU A 122 15.37 -8.51 6.62
C LEU A 122 15.53 -9.46 7.81
N GLU A 123 14.45 -9.66 8.55
CA GLU A 123 14.34 -10.76 9.52
C GLU A 123 13.84 -12.01 8.81
N LEU A 124 14.74 -12.98 8.61
CA LEU A 124 14.42 -14.25 7.98
C LEU A 124 14.09 -15.30 9.01
N ALA A 125 12.96 -15.98 8.82
CA ALA A 125 12.56 -17.11 9.66
C ALA A 125 13.63 -18.21 9.62
N GLN A 126 13.91 -18.81 10.77
CA GLN A 126 14.86 -19.88 10.92
C GLN A 126 14.20 -21.16 11.45
N PRO A 127 14.70 -22.32 11.07
CA PRO A 127 14.23 -23.58 11.63
C PRO A 127 14.36 -23.61 13.15
N THR A 128 13.37 -24.12 13.86
CA THR A 128 13.29 -24.12 15.33
C THR A 128 14.45 -24.81 16.03
N HIS A 129 15.11 -25.76 15.38
CA HIS A 129 16.28 -26.44 15.92
C HIS A 129 17.50 -25.53 16.09
N MET A 130 17.52 -24.35 15.45
CA MET A 130 18.57 -23.34 15.63
C MET A 130 18.50 -22.63 16.98
N GLY A 131 17.41 -22.83 17.75
CA GLY A 131 17.21 -22.21 19.07
C GLY A 131 16.67 -20.78 19.03
N TYR A 132 16.41 -20.22 17.86
CA TYR A 132 15.77 -18.91 17.65
C TYR A 132 14.85 -18.98 16.42
N SER A 133 13.86 -18.12 16.37
CA SER A 133 12.83 -18.13 15.32
C SER A 133 13.16 -17.28 14.09
N SER A 134 14.04 -16.29 14.26
CA SER A 134 14.43 -15.38 13.16
C SER A 134 15.87 -14.90 13.32
N LEU A 135 16.48 -14.53 12.19
CA LEU A 135 17.80 -13.91 12.11
C LEU A 135 17.73 -12.66 11.23
N LEU A 136 18.22 -11.52 11.75
CA LEU A 136 18.39 -10.31 10.95
C LEU A 136 19.65 -10.40 10.12
N MET A 137 19.51 -10.21 8.82
CA MET A 137 20.65 -10.19 7.90
C MET A 137 20.40 -9.22 6.74
N ASN A 138 21.50 -8.77 6.13
CA ASN A 138 21.42 -8.04 4.86
C ASN A 138 21.15 -9.04 3.75
N SER A 139 20.01 -8.93 3.11
CA SER A 139 19.66 -9.84 2.03
C SER A 139 18.53 -9.28 1.18
N GLY A 140 18.57 -9.63 -0.09
CA GLY A 140 17.56 -9.21 -1.04
C GLY A 140 17.83 -7.84 -1.66
N GLU A 141 17.13 -7.63 -2.75
CA GLU A 141 17.15 -6.40 -3.54
C GLU A 141 15.74 -6.03 -3.96
N ILE A 142 15.38 -4.74 -3.79
CA ILE A 142 14.12 -4.17 -4.26
C ILE A 142 14.44 -3.14 -5.33
N LYS A 143 13.77 -3.27 -6.46
CA LYS A 143 13.81 -2.32 -7.56
C LYS A 143 12.53 -1.51 -7.60
N ASN A 144 12.66 -0.19 -7.73
CA ASN A 144 11.54 0.74 -7.84
C ASN A 144 11.75 1.62 -9.06
N THR A 145 10.87 1.51 -10.05
CA THR A 145 10.94 2.28 -11.28
C THR A 145 9.64 3.02 -11.48
N GLY A 146 9.72 4.31 -11.83
CA GLY A 146 8.52 5.11 -12.00
C GLY A 146 8.71 6.28 -12.93
N VAL A 147 7.57 6.87 -13.28
CA VAL A 147 7.47 8.13 -14.01
C VAL A 147 6.51 9.06 -13.26
N GLU A 148 6.87 10.34 -13.20
CA GLU A 148 6.08 11.37 -12.57
C GLU A 148 5.94 12.55 -13.50
N PHE A 149 4.72 13.11 -13.59
CA PHE A 149 4.42 14.30 -14.35
C PHE A 149 3.76 15.32 -13.45
N THR A 150 4.22 16.56 -13.53
CA THR A 150 3.57 17.69 -12.88
C THR A 150 3.26 18.74 -13.92
N ILE A 151 2.00 19.10 -14.06
CA ILE A 151 1.53 20.17 -14.94
C ILE A 151 0.99 21.27 -14.05
N SER A 152 1.60 22.44 -14.12
CA SER A 152 1.17 23.66 -13.43
C SER A 152 0.75 24.70 -14.44
N ALA A 153 -0.44 25.25 -14.29
CA ALA A 153 -0.95 26.22 -15.24
C ALA A 153 -1.71 27.36 -14.56
N ASP A 154 -1.57 28.54 -15.15
CA ASP A 154 -2.33 29.75 -14.85
C ASP A 154 -3.23 30.10 -16.06
N PRO A 155 -4.37 29.38 -16.27
CA PRO A 155 -5.19 29.55 -17.48
C PRO A 155 -5.77 30.96 -17.61
N PHE A 156 -6.14 31.52 -16.47
CA PHE A 156 -6.64 32.90 -16.38
C PHE A 156 -5.91 33.68 -15.31
N THR A 157 -5.34 34.81 -15.71
CA THR A 157 -4.67 35.75 -14.81
C THR A 157 -5.05 37.15 -15.25
N ASN A 158 -5.99 37.77 -14.53
CA ASN A 158 -6.33 39.16 -14.75
C ASN A 158 -6.60 39.85 -13.39
N LYS A 159 -6.93 41.14 -13.42
CA LYS A 159 -7.05 41.97 -12.21
C LYS A 159 -8.07 41.44 -11.18
N ASP A 160 -9.17 40.91 -11.67
CA ASP A 160 -10.29 40.52 -10.79
C ASP A 160 -10.42 39.00 -10.61
N PHE A 161 -9.86 38.20 -11.53
CA PHE A 161 -9.98 36.74 -11.51
C PHE A 161 -8.66 36.08 -11.86
N ASN A 162 -8.21 35.18 -10.99
CA ASN A 162 -7.05 34.34 -11.21
C ASN A 162 -7.44 32.89 -10.96
N TRP A 163 -7.03 32.04 -11.86
CA TRP A 163 -7.16 30.58 -11.75
C TRP A 163 -5.79 29.95 -11.87
N HIS A 164 -5.39 29.22 -10.85
CA HIS A 164 -4.21 28.38 -10.83
C HIS A 164 -4.60 26.93 -10.68
N THR A 165 -3.95 26.02 -11.41
CA THR A 165 -4.22 24.59 -11.39
C THR A 165 -2.93 23.79 -11.45
N ASP A 166 -2.80 22.77 -10.58
CA ASP A 166 -1.70 21.81 -10.58
C ASP A 166 -2.27 20.40 -10.71
N LEU A 167 -1.76 19.66 -11.69
CA LEU A 167 -2.06 18.25 -11.90
C LEU A 167 -0.77 17.45 -11.76
N THR A 168 -0.75 16.52 -10.81
CA THR A 168 0.34 15.55 -10.64
C THR A 168 -0.15 14.17 -11.06
N LEU A 169 0.68 13.44 -11.80
CA LEU A 169 0.42 12.08 -12.26
C LEU A 169 1.64 11.23 -11.93
N ALA A 170 1.46 10.08 -11.30
CA ALA A 170 2.56 9.20 -10.99
C ALA A 170 2.21 7.74 -11.28
N HIS A 171 3.14 7.05 -11.90
CA HIS A 171 3.15 5.60 -12.07
C HIS A 171 4.41 5.04 -11.43
N ASN A 172 4.26 4.12 -10.49
CA ASN A 172 5.36 3.50 -9.79
C ASN A 172 5.20 1.98 -9.78
N LYS A 173 6.32 1.27 -10.00
CA LYS A 173 6.38 -0.19 -9.91
C LYS A 173 7.54 -0.59 -9.02
N GLY A 174 7.24 -1.05 -7.81
CA GLY A 174 8.18 -1.69 -6.90
C GLY A 174 8.15 -3.20 -7.08
N THR A 175 9.31 -3.84 -7.22
CA THR A 175 9.44 -5.29 -7.40
C THR A 175 10.56 -5.86 -6.53
N TYR A 176 10.42 -7.11 -6.14
CA TYR A 176 11.50 -7.88 -5.56
C TYR A 176 12.47 -8.31 -6.67
N ALA A 177 13.64 -7.66 -6.77
CA ALA A 177 14.64 -7.99 -7.78
C ALA A 177 15.45 -9.23 -7.40
N SER A 178 15.69 -9.45 -6.10
CA SER A 178 16.31 -10.66 -5.56
C SER A 178 15.81 -10.90 -4.15
N ILE A 179 15.60 -12.14 -3.78
CA ILE A 179 15.25 -12.58 -2.43
C ILE A 179 16.15 -13.74 -1.99
N PRO A 180 16.55 -13.78 -0.69
CA PRO A 180 17.53 -14.78 -0.21
C PRO A 180 16.98 -16.20 -0.17
N THR A 181 15.67 -16.32 -0.05
CA THR A 181 14.96 -17.59 0.05
C THR A 181 13.77 -17.54 -0.89
N PRO A 182 13.67 -18.44 -1.87
CA PRO A 182 12.50 -18.49 -2.75
C PRO A 182 11.22 -18.55 -1.92
N ASN A 183 10.22 -17.77 -2.33
CA ASN A 183 8.90 -17.78 -1.73
C ASN A 183 8.89 -17.45 -0.22
N HIS A 184 9.69 -16.49 0.21
CA HIS A 184 9.69 -16.05 1.60
C HIS A 184 8.36 -15.36 1.95
N ARG A 185 7.67 -15.89 2.95
CA ARG A 185 6.40 -15.33 3.43
C ARG A 185 6.67 -14.23 4.44
N GLN A 186 6.12 -13.05 4.20
CA GLN A 186 6.11 -11.99 5.20
C GLN A 186 4.99 -12.23 6.21
N GLN A 187 5.35 -12.23 7.48
CA GLN A 187 4.36 -12.18 8.55
C GLN A 187 3.85 -10.75 8.72
N GLN A 188 2.56 -10.57 8.63
CA GLN A 188 1.94 -9.33 9.07
C GLN A 188 1.70 -9.40 10.58
N ALA A 189 1.94 -8.29 11.28
CA ALA A 189 1.59 -8.18 12.70
C ALA A 189 0.06 -8.26 12.88
N GLY A 190 -0.42 -9.37 13.47
CA GLY A 190 -1.84 -9.61 13.73
C GLY A 190 -2.15 -11.10 13.82
N ASN A 191 -3.05 -11.49 14.71
CA ASN A 191 -3.26 -12.87 15.14
C ASN A 191 -3.81 -13.86 14.09
N TYR A 192 -4.24 -13.39 12.91
CA TYR A 192 -4.98 -14.27 12.00
C TYR A 192 -4.24 -14.61 10.70
N GLN A 193 -3.06 -14.00 10.39
CA GLN A 193 -2.74 -14.00 8.98
C GLN A 193 -1.27 -13.93 8.60
N ASN A 194 -0.53 -14.82 9.11
CA ASN A 194 0.89 -14.95 8.82
C ASN A 194 1.26 -15.31 7.37
N GLN A 195 0.31 -15.30 6.43
CA GLN A 195 0.55 -15.90 5.11
C GLN A 195 -0.02 -15.15 3.91
N LEU A 196 -0.68 -14.00 4.11
CA LEU A 196 -1.28 -13.24 3.00
C LEU A 196 -0.25 -12.63 2.06
N PHE A 197 0.90 -12.23 2.58
CA PHE A 197 1.96 -11.62 1.77
C PHE A 197 3.08 -12.60 1.51
N GLN A 198 3.50 -12.70 0.27
CA GLN A 198 4.66 -13.49 -0.13
C GLN A 198 5.63 -12.63 -0.93
N MET A 199 6.91 -12.69 -0.58
CA MET A 199 7.97 -12.12 -1.39
C MET A 199 8.33 -13.11 -2.49
N ILE A 200 8.08 -12.74 -3.73
CA ILE A 200 8.36 -13.55 -4.91
C ILE A 200 9.26 -12.75 -5.81
N GLU A 201 10.39 -13.33 -6.20
CA GLU A 201 11.34 -12.68 -7.10
C GLU A 201 10.67 -12.36 -8.45
N GLY A 202 10.83 -11.11 -8.90
CA GLY A 202 10.21 -10.58 -10.10
C GLY A 202 8.83 -9.96 -9.91
N GLU A 203 8.12 -10.31 -8.81
CA GLU A 203 6.77 -9.84 -8.55
C GLU A 203 6.75 -8.50 -7.81
N LYS A 204 5.57 -7.86 -7.80
CA LYS A 204 5.35 -6.56 -7.15
C LYS A 204 5.43 -6.66 -5.62
N LEU A 205 5.81 -5.57 -4.99
CA LEU A 205 5.65 -5.39 -3.55
C LEU A 205 4.17 -5.41 -3.17
N GLY A 206 3.83 -5.96 -1.99
CA GLY A 206 2.45 -6.00 -1.52
C GLY A 206 1.55 -6.98 -2.29
N THR A 207 2.13 -8.00 -2.91
CA THR A 207 1.40 -9.07 -3.60
C THR A 207 0.72 -9.97 -2.58
N PHE A 208 -0.59 -10.19 -2.77
CA PHE A 208 -1.40 -11.10 -1.97
C PHE A 208 -1.25 -12.53 -2.47
N TRP A 209 -1.11 -13.45 -1.54
CA TRP A 209 -0.96 -14.88 -1.80
C TRP A 209 -2.05 -15.67 -1.10
N GLY A 210 -2.74 -16.52 -1.82
CA GLY A 210 -3.85 -17.29 -1.27
C GLY A 210 -4.50 -18.18 -2.30
N TYR A 211 -5.73 -18.59 -2.00
CA TYR A 211 -6.51 -19.52 -2.82
C TYR A 211 -7.44 -18.77 -3.77
N THR A 212 -7.74 -19.39 -4.89
CA THR A 212 -8.79 -18.91 -5.80
C THR A 212 -10.12 -19.49 -5.38
N PHE A 213 -11.04 -18.63 -4.96
CA PHE A 213 -12.42 -19.01 -4.61
C PHE A 213 -13.23 -19.28 -5.87
N ASP A 214 -13.93 -20.41 -5.89
CA ASP A 214 -14.73 -20.90 -7.03
C ASP A 214 -16.23 -21.05 -6.69
N GLY A 215 -16.69 -20.34 -5.66
CA GLY A 215 -18.10 -20.38 -5.27
C GLY A 215 -18.37 -21.25 -4.05
N ILE A 216 -19.58 -21.79 -4.01
CA ILE A 216 -20.08 -22.65 -2.90
C ILE A 216 -20.39 -24.01 -3.46
N TRP A 217 -19.91 -25.06 -2.81
CA TRP A 217 -20.23 -26.43 -3.16
C TRP A 217 -21.75 -26.68 -3.19
N GLN A 218 -22.29 -27.09 -4.34
CA GLN A 218 -23.66 -27.47 -4.50
C GLN A 218 -23.83 -28.98 -4.27
N GLU A 219 -25.07 -29.44 -4.01
CA GLU A 219 -25.34 -30.85 -3.67
C GLU A 219 -25.00 -31.81 -4.84
N ASP A 220 -25.29 -31.40 -6.06
CA ASP A 220 -24.96 -32.17 -7.28
C ASP A 220 -23.43 -32.21 -7.51
N GLU A 221 -22.71 -31.16 -7.24
CA GLU A 221 -21.24 -31.14 -7.34
C GLU A 221 -20.57 -32.02 -6.30
N VAL A 222 -21.05 -31.99 -5.05
CA VAL A 222 -20.55 -32.84 -3.96
C VAL A 222 -20.72 -34.31 -4.27
N ASN A 223 -21.86 -34.69 -4.88
CA ASN A 223 -22.17 -36.06 -5.24
C ASN A 223 -21.57 -36.47 -6.60
N ALA A 224 -21.03 -35.58 -7.39
CA ALA A 224 -20.37 -35.89 -8.64
C ALA A 224 -19.07 -36.70 -8.42
N PRO A 225 -18.68 -37.56 -9.39
CA PRO A 225 -17.43 -38.32 -9.30
C PRO A 225 -16.23 -37.40 -9.35
N PHE A 226 -15.21 -37.65 -8.51
CA PHE A 226 -13.96 -36.95 -8.56
C PHE A 226 -13.14 -37.36 -9.79
N ILE A 227 -12.66 -36.39 -10.52
CA ILE A 227 -11.81 -36.57 -11.71
C ILE A 227 -10.38 -36.14 -11.37
N ASP A 228 -9.45 -37.07 -11.47
CA ASP A 228 -8.03 -36.83 -11.18
C ASP A 228 -7.32 -35.97 -12.24
N ALA A 229 -6.06 -35.62 -12.02
CA ALA A 229 -5.25 -34.84 -12.94
C ALA A 229 -5.06 -35.46 -14.33
N ASN A 230 -5.27 -36.79 -14.46
CA ASN A 230 -5.20 -37.54 -15.72
C ASN A 230 -6.54 -37.59 -16.45
N GLY A 231 -7.60 -37.00 -15.87
CA GLY A 231 -8.95 -37.01 -16.44
C GLY A 231 -9.74 -38.29 -16.17
N ASN A 232 -9.32 -39.13 -15.22
CA ASN A 232 -9.99 -40.39 -14.88
C ASN A 232 -10.89 -40.21 -13.66
N ALA A 233 -12.08 -40.84 -13.71
CA ALA A 233 -12.93 -40.96 -12.54
C ALA A 233 -12.32 -41.96 -11.54
N THR A 234 -12.12 -41.52 -10.30
CA THR A 234 -11.51 -42.33 -9.25
C THR A 234 -12.47 -43.32 -8.59
N GLY A 235 -13.77 -43.22 -8.88
CA GLY A 235 -14.83 -43.99 -8.24
C GLY A 235 -15.32 -43.45 -6.89
N GLU A 236 -14.74 -42.35 -6.42
CA GLU A 236 -15.17 -41.63 -5.25
C GLU A 236 -15.84 -40.30 -5.65
N THR A 237 -16.71 -39.76 -4.76
CA THR A 237 -17.36 -38.45 -4.99
C THR A 237 -16.44 -37.30 -4.54
N ASN A 238 -16.65 -36.10 -5.10
CA ASN A 238 -15.94 -34.88 -4.69
C ASN A 238 -16.10 -34.66 -3.18
N GLY A 239 -17.29 -34.81 -2.62
CA GLY A 239 -17.54 -34.63 -1.20
C GLY A 239 -16.68 -35.53 -0.32
N LYS A 240 -16.44 -36.77 -0.75
CA LYS A 240 -15.61 -37.74 -0.01
C LYS A 240 -14.11 -37.39 -0.14
N VAL A 241 -13.65 -37.03 -1.34
CA VAL A 241 -12.25 -36.73 -1.63
C VAL A 241 -11.81 -35.46 -0.94
N TYR A 242 -12.57 -34.37 -1.10
CA TYR A 242 -12.26 -33.09 -0.48
C TYR A 242 -12.70 -32.96 0.98
N GLY A 243 -13.49 -33.87 1.49
CA GLY A 243 -14.07 -33.81 2.85
C GLY A 243 -15.05 -32.65 3.03
N VAL A 244 -15.85 -32.36 1.99
CA VAL A 244 -16.78 -31.21 1.96
C VAL A 244 -18.23 -31.65 1.84
N VAL A 245 -19.12 -30.75 2.25
CA VAL A 245 -20.58 -30.90 2.08
C VAL A 245 -21.14 -29.71 1.32
N ALA A 246 -22.34 -29.84 0.79
CA ALA A 246 -23.03 -28.71 0.16
C ALA A 246 -23.15 -27.52 1.12
N GLY A 247 -22.90 -26.32 0.61
CA GLY A 247 -22.82 -25.10 1.39
C GLY A 247 -21.42 -24.73 1.89
N ASN A 248 -20.40 -25.58 1.75
CA ASN A 248 -19.03 -25.23 2.05
C ASN A 248 -18.42 -24.30 0.98
N SER A 249 -17.45 -23.50 1.36
CA SER A 249 -16.65 -22.72 0.40
C SER A 249 -15.87 -23.61 -0.53
N LYS A 250 -15.89 -23.32 -1.84
CA LYS A 250 -15.20 -24.07 -2.88
C LYS A 250 -13.98 -23.30 -3.34
N TYR A 251 -12.85 -23.98 -3.46
CA TYR A 251 -11.58 -23.46 -3.94
C TYR A 251 -11.06 -24.29 -5.09
N ILE A 252 -10.28 -23.67 -5.98
CA ILE A 252 -9.68 -24.37 -7.11
C ILE A 252 -8.54 -25.24 -6.60
N ASP A 253 -8.62 -26.54 -6.89
CA ASP A 253 -7.55 -27.51 -6.77
C ASP A 253 -6.72 -27.44 -8.07
N VAL A 254 -5.55 -26.78 -7.98
CA VAL A 254 -4.74 -26.47 -9.16
C VAL A 254 -4.07 -27.72 -9.73
N ASN A 255 -3.55 -28.57 -8.84
CA ASN A 255 -2.86 -29.80 -9.22
C ASN A 255 -3.79 -31.02 -9.35
N LYS A 256 -5.07 -30.92 -8.94
CA LYS A 256 -6.12 -31.95 -8.96
C LYS A 256 -5.73 -33.20 -8.19
N ASP A 257 -5.08 -33.03 -7.04
CA ASP A 257 -4.71 -34.13 -6.15
C ASP A 257 -5.80 -34.50 -5.15
N GLY A 258 -6.91 -33.75 -5.15
CA GLY A 258 -8.07 -33.97 -4.26
C GLY A 258 -7.86 -33.34 -2.87
N LYS A 259 -6.92 -32.43 -2.71
CA LYS A 259 -6.66 -31.73 -1.46
C LYS A 259 -6.49 -30.25 -1.71
N ILE A 260 -7.11 -29.43 -0.88
CA ILE A 260 -6.85 -27.99 -0.89
C ILE A 260 -5.74 -27.69 0.12
N ASN A 261 -4.55 -27.40 -0.37
CA ASN A 261 -3.34 -27.21 0.42
C ASN A 261 -2.47 -26.05 -0.12
N THR A 262 -1.24 -25.90 0.38
CA THR A 262 -0.36 -24.79 0.00
C THR A 262 0.11 -24.84 -1.46
N GLU A 263 -0.04 -25.96 -2.15
CA GLU A 263 0.33 -26.13 -3.56
C GLU A 263 -0.71 -25.48 -4.49
N ASP A 264 -1.96 -25.27 -3.99
CA ASP A 264 -3.05 -24.61 -4.71
C ASP A 264 -3.06 -23.10 -4.53
N GLN A 265 -2.12 -22.56 -3.77
CA GLN A 265 -2.02 -21.12 -3.57
C GLN A 265 -1.33 -20.44 -4.74
N GLY A 266 -1.79 -19.23 -5.05
CA GLY A 266 -1.22 -18.37 -6.09
C GLY A 266 -1.36 -16.91 -5.74
N ILE A 267 -0.98 -16.05 -6.68
CA ILE A 267 -1.19 -14.60 -6.59
C ILE A 267 -2.69 -14.33 -6.73
N ILE A 268 -3.29 -13.71 -5.69
CA ILE A 268 -4.71 -13.38 -5.66
C ILE A 268 -5.00 -11.88 -5.75
N GLY A 269 -3.98 -11.03 -5.74
CA GLY A 269 -4.11 -9.58 -5.86
C GLY A 269 -2.83 -8.85 -5.46
N CYS A 270 -2.89 -7.52 -5.52
CA CYS A 270 -1.76 -6.66 -5.14
C CYS A 270 -2.25 -5.35 -4.55
N GLY A 271 -1.80 -5.03 -3.35
CA GLY A 271 -2.17 -3.79 -2.65
C GLY A 271 -1.44 -2.53 -3.14
N GLN A 272 -0.48 -2.65 -4.07
CA GLN A 272 0.27 -1.50 -4.59
C GLN A 272 -0.47 -0.83 -5.74
N PRO A 273 -0.86 0.47 -5.63
CA PRO A 273 -1.46 1.22 -6.73
C PRO A 273 -0.52 1.26 -7.95
N THR A 274 -1.09 1.04 -9.12
CA THR A 274 -0.36 1.16 -10.38
C THR A 274 -0.22 2.61 -10.80
N PHE A 275 -1.25 3.41 -10.54
CA PHE A 275 -1.33 4.80 -10.96
C PHE A 275 -1.99 5.65 -9.88
N ASN A 276 -1.42 6.82 -9.61
CA ASN A 276 -2.03 7.82 -8.74
C ASN A 276 -1.92 9.20 -9.33
N TRP A 277 -2.86 10.08 -8.95
CA TRP A 277 -2.89 11.45 -9.37
C TRP A 277 -3.43 12.37 -8.29
N GLY A 278 -3.04 13.63 -8.37
CA GLY A 278 -3.54 14.69 -7.52
C GLY A 278 -3.86 15.91 -8.37
N TRP A 279 -5.02 16.54 -8.13
CA TRP A 279 -5.45 17.72 -8.84
C TRP A 279 -5.83 18.82 -7.86
N ASN A 280 -5.01 19.86 -7.84
CA ASN A 280 -5.22 21.03 -7.00
C ASN A 280 -5.71 22.20 -7.86
N ASN A 281 -6.72 22.92 -7.39
CA ASN A 281 -7.22 24.12 -8.04
C ASN A 281 -7.40 25.24 -7.04
N SER A 282 -7.03 26.43 -7.45
CA SER A 282 -7.26 27.65 -6.68
C SER A 282 -7.80 28.77 -7.58
N PHE A 283 -8.85 29.41 -7.10
CA PHE A 283 -9.56 30.48 -7.79
C PHE A 283 -9.58 31.69 -6.86
N ASN A 284 -9.18 32.83 -7.36
CA ASN A 284 -9.32 34.09 -6.67
C ASN A 284 -10.22 35.01 -7.51
N TYR A 285 -11.34 35.45 -6.93
CA TYR A 285 -12.22 36.40 -7.55
C TYR A 285 -12.44 37.59 -6.62
N LYS A 286 -11.80 38.71 -6.93
CA LYS A 286 -11.79 39.91 -6.06
C LYS A 286 -11.36 39.55 -4.64
N ASN A 287 -12.30 39.59 -3.71
CA ASN A 287 -12.08 39.29 -2.30
C ASN A 287 -12.37 37.86 -1.89
N PHE A 288 -12.88 37.03 -2.81
CA PHE A 288 -13.13 35.61 -2.58
C PHE A 288 -11.95 34.77 -3.04
N ASP A 289 -11.62 33.78 -2.24
CA ASP A 289 -10.72 32.68 -2.63
C ASP A 289 -11.43 31.35 -2.45
N PHE A 290 -11.30 30.49 -3.46
CA PHE A 290 -11.84 29.14 -3.46
C PHE A 290 -10.77 28.16 -3.89
N SER A 291 -10.61 27.07 -3.16
CA SER A 291 -9.69 26.01 -3.55
C SER A 291 -10.24 24.64 -3.25
N PHE A 292 -9.84 23.66 -4.06
CA PHE A 292 -10.13 22.26 -3.80
C PHE A 292 -8.95 21.38 -4.23
N PHE A 293 -8.81 20.24 -3.54
CA PHE A 293 -7.80 19.24 -3.84
C PHE A 293 -8.45 17.85 -3.91
N VAL A 294 -8.24 17.18 -5.04
CA VAL A 294 -8.74 15.82 -5.33
C VAL A 294 -7.56 14.90 -5.55
N VAL A 295 -7.65 13.68 -5.07
CA VAL A 295 -6.68 12.62 -5.36
C VAL A 295 -7.38 11.39 -5.91
N GLY A 296 -6.69 10.63 -6.74
CA GLY A 296 -7.14 9.34 -7.23
C GLY A 296 -6.02 8.30 -7.17
N PHE A 297 -6.37 7.08 -6.79
CA PHE A 297 -5.48 5.93 -6.76
C PHE A 297 -6.17 4.79 -7.51
N HIS A 298 -5.45 4.15 -8.42
CA HIS A 298 -6.04 3.18 -9.32
C HIS A 298 -5.13 1.95 -9.53
N GLY A 299 -5.77 0.81 -9.83
CA GLY A 299 -5.10 -0.41 -10.20
C GLY A 299 -4.40 -1.10 -9.04
N PHE A 300 -5.10 -1.21 -7.90
CA PHE A 300 -4.69 -1.99 -6.75
C PHE A 300 -5.90 -2.68 -6.12
N ASP A 301 -5.62 -3.68 -5.32
CA ASP A 301 -6.61 -4.48 -4.62
C ASP A 301 -6.54 -4.24 -3.13
N ILE A 302 -7.67 -4.46 -2.46
CA ILE A 302 -7.76 -4.47 -1.00
C ILE A 302 -8.24 -5.83 -0.56
N TYR A 303 -7.50 -6.44 0.36
CA TYR A 303 -7.96 -7.59 1.10
C TYR A 303 -8.84 -7.12 2.27
N ASN A 304 -10.14 -7.40 2.19
CA ASN A 304 -11.12 -7.00 3.18
C ASN A 304 -11.15 -8.02 4.34
N ALA A 305 -10.20 -7.88 5.27
CA ALA A 305 -10.12 -8.73 6.45
C ALA A 305 -11.28 -8.48 7.42
N THR A 306 -11.83 -7.28 7.44
CA THR A 306 -13.01 -6.92 8.23
C THR A 306 -14.23 -7.76 7.79
N LYS A 307 -14.42 -7.92 6.48
CA LYS A 307 -15.48 -8.76 5.93
C LYS A 307 -15.25 -10.24 6.23
N GLN A 308 -14.02 -10.73 6.10
CA GLN A 308 -13.68 -12.11 6.46
C GLN A 308 -13.98 -12.40 7.93
N ILE A 309 -13.59 -11.50 8.85
CA ILE A 309 -13.87 -11.61 10.28
C ILE A 309 -15.38 -11.53 10.53
N GLY A 310 -16.06 -10.60 9.86
CA GLY A 310 -17.49 -10.33 10.04
C GLY A 310 -18.41 -11.48 9.62
N PHE A 311 -17.93 -12.40 8.78
CA PHE A 311 -18.66 -13.64 8.49
C PHE A 311 -18.52 -14.69 9.61
N GLY A 312 -17.62 -14.50 10.58
CA GLY A 312 -17.41 -15.42 11.71
C GLY A 312 -16.85 -16.79 11.33
N LEU A 313 -16.30 -16.91 10.11
CA LEU A 313 -15.89 -18.19 9.51
C LEU A 313 -14.37 -18.37 9.48
N ILE A 314 -13.60 -17.66 10.31
CA ILE A 314 -12.15 -17.77 10.32
C ILE A 314 -11.72 -19.05 11.03
N GLY A 315 -11.42 -20.07 10.24
CA GLY A 315 -10.82 -21.33 10.68
C GLY A 315 -11.66 -22.09 11.71
N SER A 316 -11.04 -23.04 12.38
CA SER A 316 -11.64 -23.83 13.48
C SER A 316 -11.90 -23.04 14.79
N GLN A 317 -11.53 -21.78 14.81
CA GLN A 317 -11.84 -20.87 15.89
C GLN A 317 -12.96 -19.94 15.45
N GLN A 318 -14.18 -20.30 15.77
CA GLN A 318 -15.24 -19.32 15.90
C GLN A 318 -14.68 -18.21 16.80
N VAL A 319 -14.57 -16.99 16.27
CA VAL A 319 -14.27 -15.86 17.13
C VAL A 319 -15.47 -15.68 18.04
N ALA A 320 -15.41 -16.31 19.22
CA ALA A 320 -16.49 -16.30 20.18
C ALA A 320 -16.86 -14.85 20.48
N GLY A 321 -18.12 -14.46 20.22
CA GLY A 321 -18.64 -13.14 20.52
C GLY A 321 -18.65 -12.14 19.36
N VAL A 322 -18.29 -12.51 18.14
CA VAL A 322 -18.50 -11.65 16.96
C VAL A 322 -19.89 -11.88 16.40
N THR A 323 -20.70 -10.83 16.34
CA THR A 323 -21.98 -10.87 15.62
C THR A 323 -21.71 -10.85 14.12
N PRO A 324 -22.24 -11.82 13.34
CA PRO A 324 -22.06 -11.84 11.89
C PRO A 324 -22.59 -10.56 11.24
N MET A 325 -21.93 -10.14 10.16
CA MET A 325 -22.42 -9.03 9.34
C MET A 325 -23.77 -9.37 8.70
N ARG A 326 -24.53 -8.34 8.33
CA ARG A 326 -25.85 -8.48 7.69
C ARG A 326 -25.79 -9.34 6.42
N ASP A 327 -24.70 -9.27 5.67
CA ASP A 327 -24.48 -10.03 4.44
C ASP A 327 -24.53 -11.56 4.68
N PHE A 328 -24.30 -12.01 5.93
CA PHE A 328 -24.45 -13.42 6.31
C PHE A 328 -25.90 -13.90 6.26
N LEU A 329 -26.89 -13.01 6.19
CA LEU A 329 -28.29 -13.40 5.95
C LEU A 329 -28.49 -14.01 4.56
N ASP A 330 -27.62 -13.67 3.59
CA ASP A 330 -27.62 -14.22 2.24
C ASP A 330 -26.86 -15.57 2.14
N ARG A 331 -26.62 -16.24 3.26
CA ARG A 331 -25.89 -17.51 3.29
C ARG A 331 -26.59 -18.61 2.51
N TRP A 332 -25.80 -19.55 2.01
CA TRP A 332 -26.29 -20.75 1.36
C TRP A 332 -27.19 -21.56 2.30
N THR A 333 -28.31 -22.03 1.76
CA THR A 333 -29.22 -23.02 2.37
C THR A 333 -29.74 -23.92 1.27
N PRO A 334 -30.28 -25.12 1.57
CA PRO A 334 -30.86 -25.98 0.54
C PRO A 334 -31.96 -25.33 -0.30
N THR A 335 -32.59 -24.27 0.22
CA THR A 335 -33.63 -23.49 -0.48
C THR A 335 -33.12 -22.16 -1.05
N HIS A 336 -31.87 -21.80 -0.77
CA HIS A 336 -31.20 -20.58 -1.25
C HIS A 336 -29.78 -20.94 -1.67
N THR A 337 -29.61 -21.44 -2.88
CA THR A 337 -28.34 -21.99 -3.39
C THR A 337 -27.54 -20.97 -4.22
N ASN A 338 -28.21 -19.93 -4.75
CA ASN A 338 -27.55 -18.89 -5.59
C ASN A 338 -26.94 -17.77 -4.74
N THR A 339 -25.86 -18.09 -4.06
CA THR A 339 -25.13 -17.17 -3.21
C THR A 339 -23.64 -17.50 -3.19
N ASN A 340 -22.79 -16.49 -2.88
CA ASN A 340 -21.36 -16.65 -2.62
C ASN A 340 -21.03 -16.66 -1.10
N VAL A 341 -22.05 -16.71 -0.25
CA VAL A 341 -21.88 -16.78 1.21
C VAL A 341 -22.08 -18.21 1.67
N PRO A 342 -21.08 -18.86 2.30
CA PRO A 342 -21.19 -20.26 2.70
C PRO A 342 -22.28 -20.48 3.73
N GLY A 343 -22.79 -21.69 3.74
CA GLY A 343 -23.77 -22.14 4.70
C GLY A 343 -23.21 -22.25 6.11
N PHE A 344 -24.11 -22.27 7.09
CA PHE A 344 -23.74 -22.50 8.48
C PHE A 344 -23.58 -24.01 8.69
N THR A 345 -22.36 -24.47 9.00
CA THR A 345 -22.10 -25.89 9.33
C THR A 345 -21.81 -26.01 10.81
N ASN A 346 -22.63 -26.78 11.52
CA ASN A 346 -22.44 -27.06 12.96
C ASN A 346 -21.15 -27.87 13.18
N GLY A 347 -20.14 -27.20 13.73
CA GLY A 347 -18.95 -27.85 14.30
C GLY A 347 -17.94 -28.45 13.33
N GLY A 348 -18.08 -28.22 12.03
CA GLY A 348 -17.11 -28.70 11.03
C GLY A 348 -15.85 -27.86 10.96
N THR A 349 -14.69 -28.53 11.04
CA THR A 349 -13.37 -27.91 10.75
C THR A 349 -13.20 -27.62 9.25
N GLU A 350 -14.17 -27.92 8.44
CA GLU A 350 -14.09 -28.07 6.99
C GLU A 350 -14.57 -26.83 6.21
N ASN A 351 -15.36 -25.96 6.85
CA ASN A 351 -15.77 -24.70 6.23
C ASN A 351 -14.75 -23.59 6.53
N LYS A 352 -13.52 -23.81 6.08
CA LYS A 352 -12.41 -22.86 6.30
C LYS A 352 -12.51 -21.74 5.29
N ASP A 353 -12.67 -20.51 5.77
CA ASP A 353 -12.43 -19.33 4.93
C ASP A 353 -10.92 -19.05 4.85
N PHE A 354 -10.31 -19.64 3.84
CA PHE A 354 -8.91 -19.37 3.52
C PHE A 354 -8.72 -17.94 3.00
N PHE A 355 -7.47 -17.48 3.04
CA PHE A 355 -7.07 -16.29 2.25
C PHE A 355 -7.36 -16.55 0.79
N SER A 356 -8.29 -15.82 0.22
CA SER A 356 -8.76 -16.13 -1.12
C SER A 356 -9.25 -14.88 -1.85
N THR A 357 -9.43 -15.04 -3.14
CA THR A 357 -10.01 -14.02 -4.01
C THR A 357 -11.40 -13.55 -3.56
N ARG A 358 -12.10 -14.30 -2.72
CA ARG A 358 -13.40 -13.93 -2.17
C ARG A 358 -13.40 -12.61 -1.40
N PHE A 359 -12.30 -12.32 -0.71
CA PHE A 359 -12.15 -11.11 0.12
C PHE A 359 -11.25 -10.05 -0.53
N VAL A 360 -10.82 -10.29 -1.77
CA VAL A 360 -10.06 -9.32 -2.55
C VAL A 360 -11.03 -8.46 -3.35
N GLU A 361 -11.00 -7.16 -3.11
CA GLU A 361 -11.86 -6.18 -3.74
C GLU A 361 -11.03 -5.12 -4.46
N ASN A 362 -11.60 -4.49 -5.50
CA ASN A 362 -10.93 -3.38 -6.17
C ASN A 362 -10.80 -2.17 -5.21
N GLY A 363 -9.57 -1.77 -4.94
CA GLY A 363 -9.24 -0.67 -4.04
C GLY A 363 -9.22 0.71 -4.70
N SER A 364 -9.47 0.81 -6.01
CA SER A 364 -9.42 2.09 -6.73
C SER A 364 -10.42 3.09 -6.16
N PHE A 365 -9.97 4.34 -5.99
CA PHE A 365 -10.84 5.40 -5.48
C PHE A 365 -10.43 6.79 -6.00
N ILE A 366 -11.39 7.71 -5.92
CA ILE A 366 -11.20 9.16 -6.06
C ILE A 366 -11.69 9.80 -4.77
N LYS A 367 -10.86 10.64 -4.14
CA LYS A 367 -11.19 11.29 -2.87
C LYS A 367 -11.01 12.79 -2.94
N MET A 368 -12.03 13.52 -2.53
CA MET A 368 -11.91 14.94 -2.28
C MET A 368 -11.17 15.14 -0.95
N LYS A 369 -9.96 15.68 -1.00
CA LYS A 369 -9.11 15.88 0.19
C LYS A 369 -9.48 17.12 0.97
N SER A 370 -9.73 18.22 0.25
CA SER A 370 -10.09 19.48 0.88
C SER A 370 -10.91 20.35 -0.06
N ILE A 371 -11.79 21.13 0.54
CA ILE A 371 -12.50 22.26 -0.08
C ILE A 371 -12.39 23.42 0.87
N THR A 372 -11.93 24.58 0.37
CA THR A 372 -11.81 25.79 1.17
C THR A 372 -12.44 26.96 0.43
N LEU A 373 -13.27 27.73 1.12
CA LEU A 373 -13.83 28.99 0.65
C LEU A 373 -13.48 30.09 1.64
N GLY A 374 -12.81 31.12 1.18
CA GLY A 374 -12.40 32.25 1.97
C GLY A 374 -12.96 33.56 1.43
N TYR A 375 -13.11 34.52 2.32
CA TYR A 375 -13.45 35.91 2.00
C TYR A 375 -12.58 36.85 2.79
N THR A 376 -11.85 37.71 2.09
CA THR A 376 -11.03 38.77 2.69
C THR A 376 -11.80 40.08 2.67
N LEU A 377 -12.00 40.71 3.83
CA LEU A 377 -12.70 42.00 3.91
C LEU A 377 -11.95 43.08 3.13
N PRO A 378 -12.68 43.95 2.40
CA PRO A 378 -12.08 45.08 1.74
C PRO A 378 -11.33 46.01 2.71
N GLU A 379 -10.25 46.61 2.24
CA GLU A 379 -9.39 47.49 3.06
C GLU A 379 -10.13 48.62 3.76
N LEU A 380 -11.14 49.21 3.10
CA LEU A 380 -12.01 50.23 3.69
C LEU A 380 -12.79 49.75 4.93
N ALA A 381 -13.32 48.52 4.88
CA ALA A 381 -14.02 47.92 6.01
C ALA A 381 -13.05 47.58 7.15
N CYS A 382 -11.88 47.08 6.84
CA CYS A 382 -10.84 46.78 7.83
C CYS A 382 -10.37 48.06 8.53
N LYS A 383 -10.15 49.16 7.80
CA LYS A 383 -9.80 50.45 8.36
C LYS A 383 -10.91 50.99 9.30
N ALA A 384 -12.17 50.84 8.94
CA ALA A 384 -13.29 51.24 9.80
C ALA A 384 -13.36 50.46 11.12
N LEU A 385 -12.88 49.20 11.12
CA LEU A 385 -12.77 48.33 12.29
C LEU A 385 -11.45 48.49 13.07
N GLY A 386 -10.53 49.32 12.60
CA GLY A 386 -9.19 49.54 13.24
C GLY A 386 -8.24 48.36 13.09
N ILE A 387 -8.50 47.46 12.13
CA ILE A 387 -7.67 46.30 11.82
C ILE A 387 -6.97 46.42 10.47
N SER A 388 -5.85 45.74 10.27
CA SER A 388 -5.11 45.79 9.00
C SER A 388 -5.65 44.86 7.95
N ASN A 389 -6.10 43.66 8.32
CA ASN A 389 -6.66 42.67 7.43
C ASN A 389 -7.56 41.72 8.23
N LEU A 390 -8.66 41.26 7.62
CA LEU A 390 -9.51 40.19 8.15
C LEU A 390 -9.92 39.25 7.02
N ARG A 391 -9.52 37.98 7.15
CA ARG A 391 -9.98 36.92 6.28
C ARG A 391 -10.77 35.88 7.09
N VAL A 392 -11.98 35.59 6.64
CA VAL A 392 -12.83 34.52 7.19
C VAL A 392 -12.88 33.39 6.17
N TYR A 393 -12.70 32.16 6.62
CA TYR A 393 -12.76 31.01 5.72
C TYR A 393 -13.41 29.80 6.37
N ALA A 394 -14.01 28.96 5.54
CA ALA A 394 -14.50 27.64 5.89
C ALA A 394 -13.72 26.60 5.11
N SER A 395 -13.29 25.55 5.78
CA SER A 395 -12.56 24.43 5.17
C SER A 395 -13.16 23.09 5.62
N ILE A 396 -13.35 22.20 4.66
CA ILE A 396 -13.82 20.83 4.88
C ILE A 396 -12.74 19.90 4.38
N GLN A 397 -12.36 18.92 5.21
CA GLN A 397 -11.37 17.91 4.86
C GLN A 397 -12.04 16.55 4.70
N ASN A 398 -11.66 15.81 3.66
CA ASN A 398 -12.17 14.48 3.31
C ASN A 398 -13.70 14.40 3.25
N PRO A 399 -14.42 15.36 2.57
CA PRO A 399 -15.88 15.40 2.59
C PRO A 399 -16.53 14.17 1.97
N PHE A 400 -15.92 13.58 0.95
CA PHE A 400 -16.43 12.38 0.29
C PHE A 400 -15.34 11.66 -0.52
N HIS A 401 -15.61 10.40 -0.84
CA HIS A 401 -14.85 9.60 -1.79
C HIS A 401 -15.81 8.80 -2.70
N ILE A 402 -15.30 8.39 -3.85
CA ILE A 402 -15.98 7.56 -4.84
C ILE A 402 -15.14 6.30 -5.02
N THR A 403 -15.70 5.13 -4.71
CA THR A 403 -15.04 3.85 -4.81
C THR A 403 -16.06 2.73 -5.00
N SER A 404 -15.64 1.59 -5.55
CA SER A 404 -16.39 0.34 -5.55
C SER A 404 -16.07 -0.56 -4.35
N TYR A 405 -15.12 -0.17 -3.52
CA TYR A 405 -14.74 -0.91 -2.32
C TYR A 405 -15.89 -0.94 -1.31
N SER A 406 -16.19 -2.11 -0.75
CA SER A 406 -17.33 -2.30 0.15
C SER A 406 -17.06 -1.86 1.60
N GLY A 407 -15.80 -1.67 1.99
CA GLY A 407 -15.39 -1.20 3.31
C GLY A 407 -15.51 0.32 3.48
N LEU A 408 -15.06 0.82 4.64
CA LEU A 408 -15.29 2.21 5.03
C LEU A 408 -14.39 3.21 4.30
N ASP A 409 -13.10 2.94 4.16
CA ASP A 409 -12.14 3.87 3.52
C ASP A 409 -11.00 3.11 2.84
N PRO A 410 -10.93 3.09 1.51
CA PRO A 410 -9.87 2.40 0.79
C PRO A 410 -8.49 3.01 1.04
N GLU A 411 -8.40 4.30 1.39
CA GLU A 411 -7.13 4.97 1.68
C GLU A 411 -6.51 4.50 3.00
N ALA A 412 -7.31 4.12 3.98
CA ALA A 412 -6.84 3.69 5.29
C ALA A 412 -6.02 2.39 5.25
N THR A 413 -6.06 1.67 4.13
CA THR A 413 -5.30 0.44 3.90
C THR A 413 -3.88 0.66 3.37
N MET A 414 -3.53 1.92 3.07
CA MET A 414 -2.22 2.30 2.52
C MET A 414 -1.19 2.50 3.63
N GLY A 415 -0.73 1.41 4.21
CA GLY A 415 0.32 1.39 5.23
C GLY A 415 1.73 1.24 4.65
N SER A 416 2.52 0.31 5.19
CA SER A 416 3.85 -0.01 4.66
C SER A 416 3.77 -0.54 3.23
N PRO A 417 4.63 -0.11 2.30
CA PRO A 417 4.65 -0.60 0.92
C PRO A 417 4.78 -2.12 0.77
N LEU A 418 5.32 -2.79 1.77
CA LEU A 418 5.50 -4.25 1.76
C LEU A 418 4.23 -5.01 2.14
N VAL A 419 3.32 -4.39 2.89
CA VAL A 419 2.13 -5.03 3.47
C VAL A 419 0.90 -4.13 3.38
N GLN A 420 0.79 -3.34 2.31
CA GLN A 420 -0.34 -2.44 2.09
C GLN A 420 -1.54 -3.15 1.45
N GLY A 421 -2.70 -2.53 1.54
CA GLY A 421 -3.92 -3.01 0.91
C GLY A 421 -4.71 -4.00 1.77
N VAL A 422 -4.57 -3.98 3.11
CA VAL A 422 -5.38 -4.81 4.00
C VAL A 422 -6.23 -3.94 4.91
N ASP A 423 -7.54 -4.18 4.89
CA ASP A 423 -8.50 -3.50 5.77
C ASP A 423 -8.80 -4.32 7.02
N TRP A 424 -8.36 -3.82 8.17
CA TRP A 424 -8.60 -4.36 9.51
C TRP A 424 -9.62 -3.53 10.30
N GLY A 425 -10.60 -2.91 9.65
CA GLY A 425 -11.58 -2.05 10.30
C GLY A 425 -11.09 -0.63 10.53
N ALA A 426 -10.27 -0.12 9.62
CA ALA A 426 -9.81 1.25 9.67
C ALA A 426 -10.97 2.24 9.49
N TYR A 427 -11.09 3.20 10.41
CA TYR A 427 -12.20 4.15 10.41
C TYR A 427 -11.82 5.45 9.70
N PRO A 428 -12.65 5.96 8.75
CA PRO A 428 -12.37 7.20 8.04
C PRO A 428 -12.51 8.42 8.96
N VAL A 429 -11.67 9.43 8.71
CA VAL A 429 -11.69 10.68 9.48
C VAL A 429 -11.99 11.86 8.57
N SER A 430 -13.06 12.57 8.85
CA SER A 430 -13.47 13.81 8.17
C SER A 430 -13.52 14.97 9.16
N TYR A 431 -13.02 16.14 8.75
CA TYR A 431 -12.98 17.34 9.59
C TYR A 431 -13.57 18.55 8.88
N THR A 432 -14.34 19.34 9.60
CA THR A 432 -14.83 20.65 9.16
C THR A 432 -14.32 21.73 10.13
N HIS A 433 -13.69 22.76 9.58
CA HIS A 433 -13.14 23.88 10.34
C HIS A 433 -13.67 25.21 9.80
N LEU A 434 -14.18 26.04 10.69
CA LEU A 434 -14.45 27.46 10.43
C LEU A 434 -13.44 28.30 11.22
N ARG A 435 -12.67 29.14 10.55
CA ARG A 435 -11.69 30.03 11.19
C ARG A 435 -11.76 31.44 10.64
N ALA A 436 -11.51 32.42 11.53
CA ALA A 436 -11.25 33.81 11.19
C ALA A 436 -9.83 34.14 11.62
N HIS A 437 -9.08 34.80 10.73
CA HIS A 437 -7.71 35.25 11.01
C HIS A 437 -7.67 36.78 10.92
N GLU A 438 -7.26 37.39 12.02
CA GLU A 438 -7.08 38.84 12.17
C GLU A 438 -5.62 39.16 12.42
N THR A 439 -5.09 40.18 11.73
CA THR A 439 -3.79 40.77 12.02
C THR A 439 -4.00 42.18 12.57
N LEU A 440 -3.63 42.37 13.83
CA LEU A 440 -3.65 43.68 14.45
C LEU A 440 -2.47 44.55 13.91
N ARG A 441 -2.72 45.82 13.71
CA ARG A 441 -1.64 46.80 13.50
C ARG A 441 -0.92 47.00 14.85
N HIS A 442 0.38 46.75 14.86
CA HIS A 442 1.27 47.31 15.84
C HIS A 442 1.78 48.67 15.36
#